data_2e6526f01750cfdb547e4c3327915005
#
_entry.id   2e6526f01750cfdb547e4c3327915005
#
_cell.length_a   1.000
_cell.length_b   1.000
_cell.length_c   1.000
_cell.angle_alpha   90.00
_cell.angle_beta   90.00
_cell.angle_gamma   90.00
#
_symmetry.space_group_name_H-M   'P 1'
#
loop_
_entity.id
_entity.type
_entity.pdbx_description
1 polymer ?
#
loop_
_entity_poly.entity_id
_entity_poly.type
_entity_poly.pdbx_seq_one_letter_code
_entity_poly.pdbx_strand_id
1 'polypeptide(L)'
;DKGLTPKALNATIAQKVGMPGRTLIWGDGPSGDLYFDKGLSAAERTRVETETLALLRAHPQVAAVFTKAQIAATPAPTGRPENWSLIEEARASFYPERSGDLLLLLKPNVMAIPEQAVMGAVATHGSPWDMDRRVPILFWRKGMRPFEQPLGIETVDIMPSLAALIGLPVPQNEIDGRCLDLIAGDG
;
A
#
# COMPACT_ATOMS: atom_id res chain seq x y z
N ASP A 1 0.24 11.95 -13.78
CA ASP A 1 -1.17 11.64 -13.45
C ASP A 1 -2.09 12.66 -14.12
N LYS A 2 -3.25 12.24 -14.56
CA LYS A 2 -4.23 13.12 -15.22
C LYS A 2 -5.51 13.18 -14.38
N GLY A 3 -5.53 14.11 -13.42
CA GLY A 3 -6.75 14.37 -12.66
C GLY A 3 -6.94 13.50 -11.41
N LEU A 4 -5.92 12.77 -10.96
CA LEU A 4 -6.00 11.90 -9.78
C LEU A 4 -5.55 12.56 -8.48
N THR A 5 -5.01 13.78 -8.53
CA THR A 5 -4.69 14.48 -7.29
C THR A 5 -5.96 14.76 -6.48
N PRO A 6 -5.91 14.77 -5.14
CA PRO A 6 -7.07 15.11 -4.31
C PRO A 6 -7.74 16.41 -4.72
N LYS A 7 -6.97 17.42 -5.13
CA LYS A 7 -7.49 18.70 -5.64
C LYS A 7 -8.33 18.51 -6.92
N ALA A 8 -7.85 17.72 -7.87
CA ALA A 8 -8.55 17.47 -9.13
C ALA A 8 -9.79 16.59 -8.91
N LEU A 9 -9.68 15.56 -8.04
CA LEU A 9 -10.82 14.74 -7.64
C LEU A 9 -11.91 15.58 -6.99
N ASN A 10 -11.56 16.45 -6.02
CA ASN A 10 -12.52 17.36 -5.39
C ASN A 10 -13.24 18.24 -6.41
N ALA A 11 -12.51 18.85 -7.35
CA ALA A 11 -13.12 19.69 -8.37
C ALA A 11 -14.18 18.95 -9.19
N THR A 12 -13.90 17.70 -9.57
CA THR A 12 -14.81 16.88 -10.36
C THR A 12 -15.97 16.33 -9.54
N ILE A 13 -15.68 15.74 -8.39
CA ILE A 13 -16.68 15.08 -7.54
C ILE A 13 -17.63 16.09 -6.92
N ALA A 14 -17.13 17.24 -6.42
CA ALA A 14 -17.97 18.27 -5.82
C ALA A 14 -19.02 18.79 -6.81
N GLN A 15 -18.68 18.93 -8.09
CA GLN A 15 -19.65 19.28 -9.12
C GLN A 15 -20.70 18.18 -9.32
N LYS A 16 -20.27 16.93 -9.46
CA LYS A 16 -21.15 15.77 -9.69
C LYS A 16 -22.16 15.56 -8.57
N VAL A 17 -21.74 15.77 -7.31
CA VAL A 17 -22.62 15.59 -6.13
C VAL A 17 -23.38 16.86 -5.73
N GLY A 18 -23.26 17.96 -6.48
CA GLY A 18 -23.98 19.21 -6.19
C GLY A 18 -23.43 19.98 -4.97
N MET A 19 -22.14 19.87 -4.70
CA MET A 19 -21.44 20.57 -3.60
C MET A 19 -20.21 21.36 -4.11
N PRO A 20 -20.38 22.26 -5.08
CA PRO A 20 -19.27 22.97 -5.69
C PRO A 20 -18.50 23.79 -4.66
N GLY A 21 -17.15 23.76 -4.75
CA GLY A 21 -16.26 24.51 -3.86
C GLY A 21 -16.01 23.86 -2.50
N ARG A 22 -16.67 22.77 -2.16
CA ARG A 22 -16.45 22.02 -0.92
C ARG A 22 -15.31 21.01 -1.10
N THR A 23 -14.44 20.90 -0.10
CA THR A 23 -13.44 19.82 -0.04
C THR A 23 -14.11 18.58 0.54
N LEU A 24 -14.19 17.53 -0.25
CA LEU A 24 -14.90 16.28 0.07
C LEU A 24 -13.94 15.12 0.29
N ILE A 25 -12.73 15.21 -0.30
CA ILE A 25 -11.73 14.14 -0.37
C ILE A 25 -10.36 14.71 0.02
N TRP A 26 -9.69 14.04 0.92
CA TRP A 26 -8.34 14.34 1.37
C TRP A 26 -7.40 13.19 0.97
N GLY A 27 -6.12 13.47 0.73
CA GLY A 27 -5.09 12.51 0.40
C GLY A 27 -3.76 13.19 0.17
N ASP A 28 -2.69 12.41 0.14
CA ASP A 28 -1.31 12.93 0.02
C ASP A 28 -0.75 12.75 -1.41
N GLY A 29 -1.60 12.67 -2.40
CA GLY A 29 -1.14 12.54 -3.78
C GLY A 29 -2.15 11.85 -4.68
N PRO A 30 -1.73 11.47 -5.89
CA PRO A 30 -2.58 10.82 -6.89
C PRO A 30 -2.68 9.30 -6.73
N SER A 31 -2.18 8.74 -5.64
CA SER A 31 -2.27 7.32 -5.26
C SER A 31 -2.22 7.15 -3.76
N GLY A 32 -2.53 5.95 -3.27
CA GLY A 32 -2.55 5.64 -1.84
C GLY A 32 -3.89 5.94 -1.18
N ASP A 33 -3.83 6.30 0.09
CA ASP A 33 -5.03 6.50 0.90
C ASP A 33 -5.78 7.79 0.55
N LEU A 34 -7.09 7.66 0.38
CA LEU A 34 -8.03 8.77 0.26
C LEU A 34 -9.00 8.76 1.44
N TYR A 35 -9.23 9.92 2.02
CA TYR A 35 -10.10 10.12 3.18
C TYR A 35 -11.27 11.02 2.80
N PHE A 36 -12.48 10.64 3.20
CA PHE A 36 -13.64 11.52 3.02
C PHE A 36 -13.73 12.53 4.16
N ASP A 37 -14.23 13.72 3.83
CA ASP A 37 -14.45 14.78 4.81
C ASP A 37 -15.36 14.32 5.94
N LYS A 38 -14.93 14.52 7.19
CA LYS A 38 -15.66 14.09 8.38
C LYS A 38 -16.96 14.85 8.61
N GLY A 39 -17.13 16.00 7.98
CA GLY A 39 -18.34 16.82 8.04
C GLY A 39 -19.44 16.38 7.07
N LEU A 40 -19.27 15.29 6.34
CA LEU A 40 -20.30 14.72 5.47
C LEU A 40 -21.33 13.96 6.31
N SER A 41 -22.63 14.21 6.06
CA SER A 41 -23.69 13.33 6.51
C SER A 41 -23.57 11.94 5.88
N ALA A 42 -24.20 10.93 6.45
CA ALA A 42 -24.16 9.56 5.91
C ALA A 42 -24.62 9.49 4.44
N ALA A 43 -25.69 10.22 4.09
CA ALA A 43 -26.20 10.25 2.73
C ALA A 43 -25.24 10.95 1.75
N GLU A 44 -24.62 12.06 2.16
CA GLU A 44 -23.62 12.76 1.39
C GLU A 44 -22.38 11.88 1.18
N ARG A 45 -21.90 11.23 2.24
CA ARG A 45 -20.77 10.32 2.20
C ARG A 45 -20.99 9.18 1.19
N THR A 46 -22.14 8.51 1.26
CA THR A 46 -22.47 7.43 0.32
C THR A 46 -22.46 7.94 -1.12
N ARG A 47 -23.02 9.12 -1.37
CA ARG A 47 -23.03 9.71 -2.72
C ARG A 47 -21.63 10.08 -3.20
N VAL A 48 -20.80 10.71 -2.35
CA VAL A 48 -19.41 11.07 -2.64
C VAL A 48 -18.59 9.80 -2.93
N GLU A 49 -18.73 8.77 -2.10
CA GLU A 49 -18.04 7.47 -2.27
C GLU A 49 -18.43 6.83 -3.60
N THR A 50 -19.71 6.74 -3.90
CA THR A 50 -20.21 6.14 -5.14
C THR A 50 -19.65 6.83 -6.38
N GLU A 51 -19.71 8.17 -6.43
CA GLU A 51 -19.20 8.92 -7.56
C GLU A 51 -17.67 8.86 -7.68
N THR A 52 -16.97 8.86 -6.53
CA THR A 52 -15.52 8.72 -6.50
C THR A 52 -15.08 7.34 -7.01
N LEU A 53 -15.72 6.27 -6.55
CA LEU A 53 -15.45 4.91 -7.03
C LEU A 53 -15.72 4.76 -8.53
N ALA A 54 -16.84 5.31 -9.01
CA ALA A 54 -17.19 5.26 -10.44
C ALA A 54 -16.13 5.97 -11.29
N LEU A 55 -15.70 7.16 -10.88
CA LEU A 55 -14.68 7.94 -11.57
C LEU A 55 -13.33 7.21 -11.58
N LEU A 56 -12.88 6.72 -10.43
CA LEU A 56 -11.58 6.08 -10.30
C LEU A 56 -11.52 4.74 -11.05
N ARG A 57 -12.58 3.93 -11.00
CA ARG A 57 -12.66 2.67 -11.74
C ARG A 57 -12.64 2.84 -13.26
N ALA A 58 -13.18 3.96 -13.75
CA ALA A 58 -13.15 4.28 -15.17
C ALA A 58 -11.84 4.93 -15.64
N HIS A 59 -10.95 5.32 -14.70
CA HIS A 59 -9.76 6.07 -15.06
C HIS A 59 -8.68 5.17 -15.67
N PRO A 60 -8.08 5.54 -16.84
CA PRO A 60 -7.17 4.67 -17.58
C PRO A 60 -5.87 4.33 -16.84
N GLN A 61 -5.43 5.16 -15.89
CA GLN A 61 -4.20 4.95 -15.10
C GLN A 61 -4.43 4.18 -13.80
N VAL A 62 -5.69 3.91 -13.41
CA VAL A 62 -6.02 3.19 -12.19
C VAL A 62 -6.01 1.69 -12.45
N ALA A 63 -5.30 0.94 -11.62
CA ALA A 63 -5.30 -0.51 -11.61
C ALA A 63 -6.43 -1.06 -10.73
N ALA A 64 -6.56 -0.49 -9.53
CA ALA A 64 -7.58 -0.87 -8.57
C ALA A 64 -7.93 0.30 -7.65
N VAL A 65 -9.14 0.27 -7.12
CA VAL A 65 -9.57 1.07 -5.97
C VAL A 65 -10.37 0.20 -5.05
N PHE A 66 -9.96 0.13 -3.80
CA PHE A 66 -10.59 -0.68 -2.76
C PHE A 66 -11.16 0.23 -1.67
N THR A 67 -12.35 -0.10 -1.20
CA THR A 67 -12.90 0.53 -0.01
C THR A 67 -12.26 -0.05 1.26
N LYS A 68 -12.22 0.74 2.32
CA LYS A 68 -11.81 0.30 3.66
C LYS A 68 -12.53 -0.99 4.08
N ALA A 69 -13.82 -1.09 3.81
CA ALA A 69 -14.63 -2.26 4.13
C ALA A 69 -14.20 -3.50 3.35
N GLN A 70 -13.87 -3.37 2.06
CA GLN A 70 -13.37 -4.48 1.24
C GLN A 70 -12.03 -5.00 1.78
N ILE A 71 -11.09 -4.10 2.09
CA ILE A 71 -9.78 -4.48 2.64
C ILE A 71 -9.95 -5.16 4.00
N ALA A 72 -10.77 -4.58 4.88
CA ALA A 72 -11.02 -5.14 6.22
C ALA A 72 -11.69 -6.53 6.18
N ALA A 73 -12.54 -6.78 5.19
CA ALA A 73 -13.20 -8.08 5.00
C ALA A 73 -12.29 -9.13 4.34
N THR A 74 -11.18 -8.73 3.76
CA THR A 74 -10.21 -9.65 3.16
C THR A 74 -9.41 -10.33 4.27
N PRO A 75 -9.30 -11.67 4.28
CA PRO A 75 -8.43 -12.37 5.21
C PRO A 75 -6.98 -11.91 5.10
N ALA A 76 -6.23 -12.01 6.20
CA ALA A 76 -4.77 -11.80 6.13
C ALA A 76 -4.17 -12.75 5.09
N PRO A 77 -3.31 -12.25 4.20
CA PRO A 77 -2.75 -13.09 3.15
C PRO A 77 -1.88 -14.20 3.77
N THR A 78 -1.92 -15.36 3.13
CA THR A 78 -1.12 -16.52 3.50
C THR A 78 -0.32 -16.98 2.30
N GLY A 79 0.79 -17.66 2.55
CA GLY A 79 1.65 -18.13 1.47
C GLY A 79 2.69 -17.09 1.05
N ARG A 80 3.19 -17.24 -0.19
CA ARG A 80 4.31 -16.44 -0.67
C ARG A 80 3.84 -15.06 -1.16
N PRO A 81 4.51 -13.97 -0.74
CA PRO A 81 4.14 -12.61 -1.12
C PRO A 81 4.04 -12.36 -2.63
N GLU A 82 4.83 -13.08 -3.44
CA GLU A 82 4.81 -12.96 -4.89
C GLU A 82 3.54 -13.48 -5.56
N ASN A 83 2.71 -14.22 -4.83
CA ASN A 83 1.45 -14.77 -5.32
C ASN A 83 0.21 -14.01 -4.83
N TRP A 84 0.40 -12.96 -4.04
CA TRP A 84 -0.73 -12.19 -3.50
C TRP A 84 -1.42 -11.38 -4.59
N SER A 85 -2.72 -11.32 -4.52
CA SER A 85 -3.52 -10.39 -5.30
C SER A 85 -3.39 -8.96 -4.76
N LEU A 86 -3.70 -7.96 -5.57
CA LEU A 86 -3.65 -6.55 -5.16
C LEU A 86 -4.44 -6.24 -3.88
N ILE A 87 -5.55 -6.92 -3.64
CA ILE A 87 -6.33 -6.70 -2.42
C ILE A 87 -5.68 -7.38 -1.20
N GLU A 88 -4.99 -8.50 -1.38
CA GLU A 88 -4.21 -9.13 -0.32
C GLU A 88 -2.98 -8.28 0.04
N GLU A 89 -2.31 -7.68 -0.95
CA GLU A 89 -1.24 -6.71 -0.71
C GLU A 89 -1.75 -5.48 0.05
N ALA A 90 -2.92 -4.96 -0.36
CA ALA A 90 -3.60 -3.89 0.36
C ALA A 90 -3.95 -4.31 1.80
N ARG A 91 -4.38 -5.56 1.99
CA ARG A 91 -4.70 -6.10 3.32
C ARG A 91 -3.46 -6.22 4.22
N ALA A 92 -2.31 -6.60 3.68
CA ALA A 92 -1.05 -6.70 4.41
C ALA A 92 -0.55 -5.33 4.92
N SER A 93 -0.91 -4.25 4.22
CA SER A 93 -0.56 -2.86 4.59
C SER A 93 -1.66 -2.14 5.38
N PHE A 94 -2.76 -2.82 5.70
CA PHE A 94 -3.96 -2.21 6.27
C PHE A 94 -3.90 -2.10 7.78
N TYR A 95 -4.11 -0.87 8.28
CA TYR A 95 -4.29 -0.60 9.70
C TYR A 95 -5.62 0.16 9.93
N PRO A 96 -6.62 -0.44 10.61
CA PRO A 96 -8.00 0.06 10.65
C PRO A 96 -8.14 1.53 11.09
N GLU A 97 -7.35 1.98 12.06
CA GLU A 97 -7.44 3.33 12.62
C GLU A 97 -6.73 4.40 11.78
N ARG A 98 -5.85 4.00 10.84
CA ARG A 98 -5.01 4.92 10.07
C ARG A 98 -5.28 4.87 8.58
N SER A 99 -5.60 3.69 8.03
CA SER A 99 -5.88 3.54 6.59
C SER A 99 -7.10 4.34 6.16
N GLY A 100 -7.04 4.86 4.95
CA GLY A 100 -8.06 5.69 4.33
C GLY A 100 -9.40 5.01 4.11
N ASP A 101 -10.35 5.77 3.68
CA ASP A 101 -11.68 5.28 3.29
C ASP A 101 -11.63 4.51 1.96
N LEU A 102 -10.74 4.95 1.07
CA LEU A 102 -10.40 4.26 -0.17
C LEU A 102 -8.87 4.13 -0.28
N LEU A 103 -8.40 3.03 -0.86
CA LEU A 103 -7.02 2.86 -1.31
C LEU A 103 -7.01 2.86 -2.85
N LEU A 104 -6.26 3.80 -3.42
CA LEU A 104 -6.10 3.96 -4.86
C LEU A 104 -4.74 3.42 -5.32
N LEU A 105 -4.75 2.45 -6.24
CA LEU A 105 -3.57 1.83 -6.81
C LEU A 105 -3.47 2.15 -8.30
N LEU A 106 -2.32 2.64 -8.73
CA LEU A 106 -2.04 2.95 -10.13
C LEU A 106 -1.56 1.71 -10.90
N LYS A 107 -1.72 1.73 -12.21
CA LYS A 107 -1.20 0.68 -13.10
C LYS A 107 0.34 0.61 -13.06
N PRO A 108 0.94 -0.53 -13.49
CA PRO A 108 2.38 -0.62 -13.67
C PRO A 108 2.90 0.51 -14.56
N ASN A 109 4.08 1.03 -14.26
CA ASN A 109 4.75 2.11 -14.99
C ASN A 109 3.99 3.46 -15.00
N VAL A 110 3.01 3.62 -14.11
CA VAL A 110 2.38 4.92 -13.84
C VAL A 110 2.91 5.47 -12.54
N MET A 111 3.58 6.60 -12.61
CA MET A 111 4.16 7.25 -11.43
C MET A 111 3.23 8.35 -10.89
N ALA A 112 3.14 8.43 -9.59
CA ALA A 112 2.37 9.44 -8.86
C ALA A 112 3.15 10.76 -8.74
N ILE A 113 3.69 11.28 -9.83
CA ILE A 113 4.42 12.55 -9.87
C ILE A 113 3.76 13.56 -10.82
N PRO A 114 3.90 14.87 -10.57
CA PRO A 114 3.42 15.91 -11.48
C PRO A 114 4.03 15.79 -12.88
N GLU A 115 3.28 16.22 -13.89
CA GLU A 115 3.68 16.15 -15.31
C GLU A 115 4.98 16.92 -15.64
N GLN A 116 5.38 17.85 -14.79
CA GLN A 116 6.64 18.60 -14.91
C GLN A 116 7.42 18.56 -13.60
N ALA A 117 8.35 17.62 -13.51
CA ALA A 117 9.39 17.66 -12.50
C ALA A 117 10.47 18.67 -12.91
N VAL A 118 10.21 19.95 -12.76
CA VAL A 118 11.20 21.01 -13.09
C VAL A 118 12.36 20.99 -12.10
N MET A 119 12.15 20.57 -10.88
CA MET A 119 13.15 20.23 -9.85
C MET A 119 12.51 19.23 -8.89
N GLY A 120 12.72 17.95 -9.09
CA GLY A 120 12.07 16.95 -8.23
C GLY A 120 12.53 15.54 -8.50
N ALA A 121 11.95 14.61 -7.77
CA ALA A 121 12.21 13.19 -7.94
C ALA A 121 11.79 12.74 -9.35
N VAL A 122 12.71 12.10 -10.05
CA VAL A 122 12.47 11.45 -11.34
C VAL A 122 12.11 9.98 -11.18
N ALA A 123 12.11 9.49 -9.94
CA ALA A 123 11.72 8.16 -9.54
C ALA A 123 10.95 8.22 -8.22
N THR A 124 10.12 7.25 -7.96
CA THR A 124 9.36 7.10 -6.71
C THR A 124 9.30 5.62 -6.32
N HIS A 125 8.74 5.34 -5.17
CA HIS A 125 8.53 4.00 -4.61
C HIS A 125 7.14 3.91 -3.98
N GLY A 126 6.76 2.72 -3.46
CA GLY A 126 5.52 2.53 -2.72
C GLY A 126 4.36 2.02 -3.58
N SER A 127 4.63 1.53 -4.79
CA SER A 127 3.62 0.84 -5.57
C SER A 127 3.49 -0.65 -5.16
N PRO A 128 2.36 -1.31 -5.47
CA PRO A 128 2.17 -2.73 -5.18
C PRO A 128 2.92 -3.66 -6.15
N TRP A 129 3.56 -3.11 -7.18
CA TRP A 129 4.15 -3.91 -8.26
C TRP A 129 5.52 -4.47 -7.89
N ASP A 130 5.82 -5.67 -8.38
CA ASP A 130 7.06 -6.39 -8.08
C ASP A 130 8.33 -5.58 -8.33
N MET A 131 8.33 -4.73 -9.36
CA MET A 131 9.46 -3.84 -9.66
C MET A 131 9.80 -2.86 -8.53
N ASP A 132 8.87 -2.61 -7.63
CA ASP A 132 8.97 -1.61 -6.58
C ASP A 132 9.01 -2.25 -5.19
N ARG A 133 8.29 -3.34 -4.97
CA ARG A 133 8.23 -4.03 -3.68
C ARG A 133 9.19 -5.21 -3.55
N ARG A 134 9.64 -5.83 -4.67
CA ARG A 134 10.55 -6.97 -4.65
C ARG A 134 11.99 -6.51 -4.67
N VAL A 135 12.57 -6.41 -3.50
CA VAL A 135 13.94 -5.93 -3.29
C VAL A 135 14.76 -6.97 -2.53
N PRO A 136 16.09 -7.03 -2.72
CA PRO A 136 16.93 -7.93 -1.96
C PRO A 136 16.98 -7.53 -0.47
N ILE A 137 16.99 -8.53 0.41
CA ILE A 137 17.32 -8.37 1.82
C ILE A 137 18.66 -9.07 2.04
N LEU A 138 19.65 -8.34 2.56
CA LEU A 138 21.00 -8.84 2.80
C LEU A 138 21.29 -8.85 4.30
N PHE A 139 21.61 -10.03 4.84
CA PHE A 139 22.14 -10.18 6.19
C PHE A 139 23.66 -10.41 6.12
N TRP A 140 24.42 -9.70 6.95
CA TRP A 140 25.85 -9.85 7.03
C TRP A 140 26.35 -9.78 8.47
N ARG A 141 27.23 -10.71 8.83
CA ARG A 141 28.03 -10.65 10.06
C ARG A 141 29.36 -11.37 9.85
N LYS A 142 30.36 -11.06 10.67
CA LYS A 142 31.66 -11.74 10.66
C LYS A 142 31.48 -13.25 10.92
N GLY A 143 32.06 -14.09 10.06
CA GLY A 143 32.00 -15.54 10.19
C GLY A 143 30.76 -16.21 9.59
N MET A 144 29.85 -15.44 9.02
CA MET A 144 28.68 -15.98 8.31
C MET A 144 29.12 -16.59 6.98
N ARG A 145 28.65 -17.79 6.65
CA ARG A 145 28.86 -18.41 5.34
C ARG A 145 27.94 -17.76 4.32
N PRO A 146 28.42 -17.48 3.08
CA PRO A 146 27.57 -16.93 2.04
C PRO A 146 26.61 -18.01 1.52
N PHE A 147 25.31 -17.64 1.40
CA PHE A 147 24.30 -18.44 0.72
C PHE A 147 23.19 -17.52 0.22
N GLU A 148 22.40 -18.00 -0.73
CA GLU A 148 21.24 -17.32 -1.25
C GLU A 148 19.97 -18.13 -0.97
N GLN A 149 18.92 -17.43 -0.57
CA GLN A 149 17.60 -17.98 -0.36
C GLN A 149 16.64 -17.30 -1.37
N PRO A 150 16.19 -18.03 -2.42
CA PRO A 150 15.43 -17.42 -3.52
C PRO A 150 13.94 -17.24 -3.21
N LEU A 151 13.44 -17.78 -2.09
CA LEU A 151 12.03 -17.68 -1.74
C LEU A 151 11.70 -16.28 -1.25
N GLY A 152 10.48 -15.81 -1.59
CA GLY A 152 9.96 -14.52 -1.10
C GLY A 152 9.88 -14.50 0.42
N ILE A 153 10.38 -13.41 0.99
CA ILE A 153 10.32 -13.09 2.42
C ILE A 153 9.77 -11.67 2.58
N GLU A 154 9.37 -11.33 3.78
CA GLU A 154 8.77 -10.03 4.08
C GLU A 154 9.69 -9.21 4.98
N THR A 155 9.57 -7.88 4.94
CA THR A 155 10.37 -6.99 5.79
C THR A 155 10.08 -7.20 7.27
N VAL A 156 8.90 -7.68 7.64
CA VAL A 156 8.56 -8.06 9.03
C VAL A 156 9.37 -9.24 9.54
N ASP A 157 9.95 -10.06 8.65
CA ASP A 157 10.81 -11.20 9.01
C ASP A 157 12.21 -10.76 9.50
N ILE A 158 12.60 -9.50 9.26
CA ILE A 158 13.94 -8.99 9.62
C ILE A 158 14.15 -8.99 11.14
N MET A 159 13.18 -8.45 11.88
CA MET A 159 13.32 -8.29 13.34
C MET A 159 13.45 -9.63 14.06
N PRO A 160 12.57 -10.63 13.88
CA PRO A 160 12.72 -11.91 14.56
C PRO A 160 13.99 -12.66 14.15
N SER A 161 14.43 -12.52 12.88
CA SER A 161 15.65 -13.14 12.39
C SER A 161 16.90 -12.55 13.05
N LEU A 162 16.96 -11.21 13.20
CA LEU A 162 18.06 -10.56 13.93
C LEU A 162 18.04 -10.89 15.42
N ALA A 163 16.87 -10.95 16.04
CA ALA A 163 16.72 -11.34 17.44
C ALA A 163 17.28 -12.74 17.68
N ALA A 164 16.96 -13.69 16.80
CA ALA A 164 17.50 -15.05 16.87
C ALA A 164 19.03 -15.09 16.78
N LEU A 165 19.64 -14.28 15.90
CA LEU A 165 21.10 -14.22 15.76
C LEU A 165 21.83 -13.76 17.05
N ILE A 166 21.18 -12.97 17.89
CA ILE A 166 21.75 -12.46 19.16
C ILE A 166 21.22 -13.22 20.38
N GLY A 167 20.41 -14.26 20.17
CA GLY A 167 19.82 -15.04 21.25
C GLY A 167 18.73 -14.32 22.05
N LEU A 168 18.11 -13.30 21.48
CA LEU A 168 17.00 -12.57 22.10
C LEU A 168 15.67 -13.31 21.82
N PRO A 169 14.96 -13.83 22.85
CA PRO A 169 13.68 -14.45 22.66
C PRO A 169 12.61 -13.43 22.24
N VAL A 170 11.85 -13.75 21.22
CA VAL A 170 10.71 -12.92 20.76
C VAL A 170 9.45 -13.79 20.79
N PRO A 171 8.39 -13.37 21.52
CA PRO A 171 7.13 -14.09 21.53
C PRO A 171 6.47 -14.08 20.14
N GLN A 172 6.28 -15.24 19.54
CA GLN A 172 5.74 -15.38 18.18
C GLN A 172 4.29 -14.89 18.04
N ASN A 173 3.53 -14.86 19.12
CA ASN A 173 2.16 -14.36 19.15
C ASN A 173 2.05 -12.81 19.21
N GLU A 174 3.18 -12.12 19.32
CA GLU A 174 3.24 -10.65 19.39
C GLU A 174 3.81 -10.00 18.12
N ILE A 175 4.18 -10.83 17.13
CA ILE A 175 4.82 -10.37 15.90
C ILE A 175 4.19 -11.01 14.67
N ASP A 176 4.20 -10.30 13.55
CA ASP A 176 3.71 -10.81 12.26
C ASP A 176 4.81 -11.58 11.49
N GLY A 177 6.08 -11.27 11.76
CA GLY A 177 7.21 -11.86 11.05
C GLY A 177 7.61 -13.24 11.57
N ARG A 178 8.23 -14.02 10.70
CA ARG A 178 8.83 -15.32 11.02
C ARG A 178 10.35 -15.20 11.14
N CYS A 179 10.95 -16.05 11.95
CA CYS A 179 12.40 -16.20 12.01
C CYS A 179 12.91 -16.93 10.76
N LEU A 180 13.80 -16.29 10.01
CA LEU A 180 14.47 -16.89 8.86
C LEU A 180 15.69 -17.70 9.34
N ASP A 181 15.96 -18.82 8.68
CA ASP A 181 17.20 -19.56 8.89
C ASP A 181 18.37 -18.83 8.21
N LEU A 182 19.13 -18.09 9.01
CA LEU A 182 20.31 -17.34 8.57
C LEU A 182 21.63 -18.10 8.75
N ILE A 183 21.55 -19.36 9.18
CA ILE A 183 22.72 -20.21 9.48
C ILE A 183 22.74 -21.45 8.56
N ALA A 184 21.91 -21.45 7.52
CA ALA A 184 21.78 -22.59 6.60
C ALA A 184 23.14 -23.09 6.10
N GLY A 185 23.42 -24.35 6.38
CA GLY A 185 24.66 -25.03 6.00
C GLY A 185 25.45 -25.67 7.16
N ASP A 186 24.97 -25.58 8.39
CA ASP A 186 25.52 -26.28 9.55
C ASP A 186 24.73 -27.58 9.87
N GLY A 187 24.03 -28.15 8.88
CA GLY A 187 23.37 -29.45 8.96
C GLY A 187 24.21 -30.56 8.34
#